data_cbc3b98b47b72083badea6a1ab63334d
#
_entry.id   cbc3b98b47b72083badea6a1ab63334d
#
_cell.length_a   1.000
_cell.length_b   1.000
_cell.length_c   1.000
_cell.angle_alpha   90.00
_cell.angle_beta   90.00
_cell.angle_gamma   90.00
#
_symmetry.space_group_name_H-M   'P 1'
#
loop_
_entity.id
_entity.type
_entity.pdbx_description
1 polymer ?
#
loop_
_entity_poly.entity_id
_entity_poly.type
_entity_poly.pdbx_seq_one_letter_code
_entity_poly.pdbx_strand_id
1 'polypeptide(L)'
;MLAAVLAVGLGGCSNTDSWVESAPSQGWPAQYGDAANSSYTPTSGATKLSLQWTRSVKGSLAAGPALSARGYLALNAQTPGGCSLMEWENNDNGRQRWCARVIQGGGFAGPLFDGFDNLYVGQPGAFLSFPVTQWTRWRQPVIGMPTTPRFLGSGQLLVITHLGQVLAFDAHRGMVVGSPLDLVDGIDPTDATRGLADCVPARQGCPVAAAPAFSPASQMVVIGVWQPTAPAAGLVGLKYNPGQTPLLAREWTSDAVSAGVIASPVLSADGSTVYVNSRDQRLWALHAVDGKVKWSVPLGFLAQTPPAVTPQGLIVSGGGPDTRLAAFKDAGDHAEQAWRRDDVTPLSSSSLAGAGVGYTVASGPPGQGTPGMSLLAFDPGNGHTLNSYPLPAATGYPVGVSVGIDRRVVACTSDGQVYGFGPA
;
A
#
# COMPACT_ATOMS: atom_id res chain seq x y z
N MET A 1 71.08 -33.14 3.68
CA MET A 1 70.30 -31.93 4.07
C MET A 1 69.20 -31.72 3.06
N LEU A 2 68.01 -32.17 3.37
CA LEU A 2 66.79 -31.92 2.54
C LEU A 2 66.07 -30.71 3.12
N ALA A 3 65.90 -29.64 2.31
CA ALA A 3 65.10 -28.49 2.66
C ALA A 3 63.67 -28.76 2.24
N ALA A 4 62.74 -28.85 3.20
CA ALA A 4 61.32 -28.90 2.95
C ALA A 4 60.80 -27.49 2.74
N VAL A 5 60.28 -27.18 1.55
CA VAL A 5 59.57 -25.93 1.26
C VAL A 5 58.12 -26.11 1.69
N LEU A 6 57.71 -25.41 2.76
CA LEU A 6 56.31 -25.28 3.11
C LEU A 6 55.65 -24.26 2.16
N ALA A 7 54.81 -24.75 1.27
CA ALA A 7 53.87 -23.90 0.50
C ALA A 7 52.69 -23.55 1.42
N VAL A 8 52.66 -22.31 1.93
CA VAL A 8 51.48 -21.74 2.58
C VAL A 8 50.48 -21.39 1.50
N GLY A 9 49.47 -22.23 1.33
CA GLY A 9 48.32 -21.92 0.50
C GLY A 9 47.56 -20.76 1.10
N LEU A 10 47.62 -19.61 0.46
CA LEU A 10 46.68 -18.51 0.66
C LEU A 10 45.29 -19.00 0.21
N GLY A 11 44.55 -19.57 1.16
CA GLY A 11 43.14 -19.78 0.99
C GLY A 11 42.48 -18.42 0.77
N GLY A 12 42.23 -18.09 -0.50
CA GLY A 12 41.36 -16.94 -0.82
C GLY A 12 40.04 -17.13 -0.11
N CYS A 13 39.59 -16.10 0.62
CA CYS A 13 38.22 -16.01 1.08
C CYS A 13 37.35 -16.17 -0.15
N SER A 14 36.80 -17.36 -0.38
CA SER A 14 35.74 -17.55 -1.33
C SER A 14 34.58 -16.65 -0.88
N ASN A 15 34.17 -15.79 -1.76
CA ASN A 15 33.04 -14.89 -1.54
C ASN A 15 31.81 -15.78 -1.33
N THR A 16 31.51 -16.14 -0.09
CA THR A 16 30.29 -16.84 0.30
C THR A 16 29.22 -15.78 0.56
N ASP A 17 28.98 -14.92 -0.42
CA ASP A 17 27.86 -14.00 -0.42
C ASP A 17 26.54 -14.76 -0.67
N SER A 18 26.26 -15.76 0.12
CA SER A 18 24.95 -16.37 0.20
C SER A 18 24.07 -15.56 1.15
N TRP A 19 23.58 -14.42 0.71
CA TRP A 19 22.52 -13.73 1.45
C TRP A 19 21.15 -14.30 1.13
N VAL A 20 20.25 -14.22 2.09
CA VAL A 20 18.84 -14.49 1.88
C VAL A 20 18.24 -13.30 1.14
N GLU A 21 17.53 -13.55 0.03
CA GLU A 21 16.84 -12.51 -0.72
C GLU A 21 15.79 -11.81 0.16
N SER A 22 15.72 -10.50 0.04
CA SER A 22 14.68 -9.72 0.71
C SER A 22 13.30 -10.07 0.14
N ALA A 23 12.35 -10.26 1.03
CA ALA A 23 10.94 -10.48 0.73
C ALA A 23 10.07 -9.57 1.62
N PRO A 24 8.81 -9.30 1.27
CA PRO A 24 7.95 -8.49 2.12
C PRO A 24 7.81 -9.10 3.52
N SER A 25 7.72 -8.27 4.54
CA SER A 25 7.43 -8.72 5.90
C SER A 25 6.05 -9.37 5.94
N GLN A 26 5.85 -10.33 6.85
CA GLN A 26 4.54 -10.89 7.11
C GLN A 26 3.64 -9.88 7.84
N GLY A 27 2.35 -10.02 7.70
CA GLY A 27 1.36 -9.16 8.33
C GLY A 27 0.89 -8.04 7.39
N TRP A 28 1.32 -6.81 7.62
CA TRP A 28 0.89 -5.64 6.86
C TRP A 28 2.07 -4.79 6.41
N PRO A 29 2.95 -5.32 5.56
CA PRO A 29 4.25 -4.70 5.26
C PRO A 29 4.18 -3.32 4.60
N ALA A 30 3.07 -2.95 3.98
CA ALA A 30 2.89 -1.68 3.28
C ALA A 30 1.43 -1.22 3.33
N GLN A 31 1.18 -0.03 2.79
CA GLN A 31 -0.18 0.46 2.53
C GLN A 31 -0.98 -0.57 1.72
N TYR A 32 -2.21 -0.88 2.16
CA TYR A 32 -3.10 -1.91 1.61
C TYR A 32 -2.58 -3.36 1.75
N GLY A 33 -1.69 -3.60 2.69
CA GLY A 33 -1.22 -4.92 3.07
C GLY A 33 -0.15 -5.48 2.15
N ASP A 34 -0.53 -6.16 1.10
CA ASP A 34 0.35 -6.88 0.20
C ASP A 34 0.67 -6.14 -1.11
N ALA A 35 1.43 -6.78 -1.99
CA ALA A 35 1.79 -6.22 -3.28
C ALA A 35 0.59 -6.09 -4.24
N ALA A 36 -0.44 -6.90 -4.08
CA ALA A 36 -1.67 -6.84 -4.87
C ALA A 36 -2.65 -5.74 -4.43
N ASN A 37 -2.35 -5.00 -3.36
CA ASN A 37 -3.24 -4.04 -2.69
C ASN A 37 -4.52 -4.69 -2.15
N SER A 38 -4.48 -5.98 -1.81
CA SER A 38 -5.68 -6.75 -1.46
C SER A 38 -6.37 -6.27 -0.19
N SER A 39 -5.68 -5.50 0.65
CA SER A 39 -6.12 -5.13 2.00
C SER A 39 -6.56 -6.36 2.80
N TYR A 40 -5.85 -7.47 2.60
CA TYR A 40 -6.08 -8.75 3.27
C TYR A 40 -4.79 -9.30 3.90
N THR A 41 -4.93 -9.91 5.06
CA THR A 41 -3.88 -10.72 5.70
C THR A 41 -4.42 -12.09 6.09
N PRO A 42 -3.65 -13.18 5.90
CA PRO A 42 -4.06 -14.50 6.37
C PRO A 42 -4.05 -14.63 7.90
N THR A 43 -3.46 -13.67 8.60
CA THR A 43 -3.49 -13.63 10.07
C THR A 43 -4.93 -13.58 10.57
N SER A 44 -5.27 -14.40 11.55
CA SER A 44 -6.59 -14.38 12.18
C SER A 44 -6.86 -13.05 12.85
N GLY A 45 -7.96 -12.37 12.49
CA GLY A 45 -8.39 -11.15 13.13
C GLY A 45 -8.87 -11.38 14.57
N ALA A 46 -8.76 -10.36 15.42
CA ALA A 46 -9.33 -10.35 16.77
C ALA A 46 -10.75 -9.79 16.73
N THR A 47 -11.73 -10.55 17.20
CA THR A 47 -13.12 -10.09 17.29
C THR A 47 -13.36 -9.15 18.47
N LYS A 48 -12.50 -9.21 19.48
CA LYS A 48 -12.50 -8.30 20.63
C LYS A 48 -11.15 -7.62 20.73
N LEU A 49 -11.19 -6.29 20.80
CA LEU A 49 -10.02 -5.43 20.90
C LEU A 49 -10.16 -4.50 22.11
N SER A 50 -9.04 -4.00 22.60
CA SER A 50 -8.97 -2.88 23.52
C SER A 50 -8.01 -1.81 22.98
N LEU A 51 -8.37 -0.55 23.10
CA LEU A 51 -7.45 0.56 22.80
C LEU A 51 -6.31 0.54 23.83
N GLN A 52 -5.10 0.26 23.39
CA GLN A 52 -3.93 0.14 24.24
C GLN A 52 -3.18 1.46 24.34
N TRP A 53 -3.08 2.18 23.24
CA TRP A 53 -2.38 3.45 23.21
C TRP A 53 -2.90 4.38 22.11
N THR A 54 -2.69 5.68 22.31
CA THR A 54 -2.87 6.71 21.31
C THR A 54 -1.62 7.57 21.27
N ARG A 55 -1.15 7.90 20.06
CA ARG A 55 0.01 8.76 19.81
C ARG A 55 -0.31 9.75 18.70
N SER A 56 0.48 10.83 18.65
CA SER A 56 0.43 11.80 17.56
C SER A 56 1.81 11.91 16.93
N VAL A 57 1.86 11.91 15.59
CA VAL A 57 3.08 12.24 14.84
C VAL A 57 3.42 13.74 14.92
N LYS A 58 2.54 14.55 15.48
CA LYS A 58 2.65 16.03 15.52
C LYS A 58 2.80 16.64 14.13
N GLY A 59 2.00 16.16 13.20
CA GLY A 59 2.00 16.53 11.80
C GLY A 59 0.87 15.84 11.06
N SER A 60 0.95 15.71 9.74
CA SER A 60 -0.07 15.06 8.92
C SER A 60 0.41 13.74 8.33
N LEU A 61 -0.54 12.87 8.04
CA LEU A 61 -0.36 11.60 7.34
C LEU A 61 -1.22 11.57 6.09
N ALA A 62 -0.70 11.04 4.98
CA ALA A 62 -1.45 10.85 3.75
C ALA A 62 -1.51 9.37 3.31
N ALA A 63 -0.73 8.50 3.94
CA ALA A 63 -0.71 7.07 3.69
C ALA A 63 -0.86 6.27 4.98
N GLY A 64 -1.44 5.07 4.88
CA GLY A 64 -1.61 4.17 6.00
C GLY A 64 -0.29 3.61 6.53
N PRO A 65 -0.28 3.12 7.78
CA PRO A 65 0.91 2.59 8.42
C PRO A 65 1.31 1.24 7.84
N ALA A 66 2.63 0.95 7.86
CA ALA A 66 3.18 -0.37 7.62
C ALA A 66 3.51 -1.06 8.96
N LEU A 67 3.25 -2.36 9.05
CA LEU A 67 3.55 -3.18 10.22
C LEU A 67 4.49 -4.32 9.83
N SER A 68 5.59 -4.48 10.59
CA SER A 68 6.48 -5.62 10.42
C SER A 68 6.03 -6.82 11.26
N ALA A 69 6.54 -8.01 10.92
CA ALA A 69 6.28 -9.24 11.67
C ALA A 69 6.82 -9.20 13.11
N ARG A 70 7.77 -8.33 13.41
CA ARG A 70 8.34 -8.18 14.75
C ARG A 70 7.68 -7.10 15.60
N GLY A 71 6.59 -6.53 15.10
CA GLY A 71 5.82 -5.53 15.85
C GLY A 71 6.32 -4.10 15.68
N TYR A 72 7.13 -3.82 14.66
CA TYR A 72 7.47 -2.44 14.30
C TYR A 72 6.38 -1.82 13.45
N LEU A 73 6.15 -0.54 13.69
CA LEU A 73 5.20 0.30 12.98
C LEU A 73 5.97 1.42 12.29
N ALA A 74 5.85 1.53 10.99
CA ALA A 74 6.45 2.61 10.23
C ALA A 74 5.40 3.59 9.69
N LEU A 75 5.72 4.87 9.82
CA LEU A 75 4.90 6.00 9.38
C LEU A 75 5.75 6.96 8.57
N ASN A 76 5.20 7.48 7.47
CA ASN A 76 5.79 8.57 6.70
C ASN A 76 4.92 9.81 6.88
N ALA A 77 5.33 10.71 7.76
CA ALA A 77 4.57 11.88 8.19
C ALA A 77 5.16 13.19 7.66
N GLN A 78 4.32 14.18 7.45
CA GLN A 78 4.77 15.55 7.24
C GLN A 78 4.72 16.29 8.58
N THR A 79 5.89 16.64 9.13
CA THR A 79 6.00 17.29 10.42
C THR A 79 6.74 18.63 10.32
N PRO A 80 6.37 19.65 11.12
CA PRO A 80 7.09 20.92 11.15
C PRO A 80 8.56 20.79 11.55
N GLY A 81 8.87 19.80 12.40
CA GLY A 81 10.24 19.54 12.90
C GLY A 81 11.09 18.72 11.92
N GLY A 82 10.50 18.22 10.81
CA GLY A 82 11.19 17.41 9.81
C GLY A 82 11.49 15.96 10.23
N CYS A 83 11.05 15.51 11.41
CA CYS A 83 11.04 14.11 11.81
C CYS A 83 9.91 13.40 11.06
N SER A 84 10.19 12.84 9.90
CA SER A 84 9.17 12.46 8.92
C SER A 84 8.98 10.95 8.81
N LEU A 85 10.05 10.18 8.59
CA LEU A 85 9.99 8.73 8.66
C LEU A 85 10.19 8.32 10.11
N MET A 86 9.18 7.68 10.67
CA MET A 86 9.17 7.24 12.06
C MET A 86 9.04 5.74 12.14
N GLU A 87 9.79 5.12 13.05
CA GLU A 87 9.58 3.74 13.44
C GLU A 87 9.21 3.68 14.92
N TRP A 88 8.09 3.01 15.21
CA TRP A 88 7.55 2.83 16.55
C TRP A 88 7.40 1.34 16.87
N GLU A 89 7.35 1.00 18.13
CA GLU A 89 7.07 -0.35 18.64
C GLU A 89 5.57 -0.46 18.94
N ASN A 90 4.83 -1.12 18.05
CA ASN A 90 3.39 -1.32 18.19
C ASN A 90 3.04 -2.17 19.43
N ASN A 91 3.91 -3.11 19.79
CA ASN A 91 3.76 -4.00 20.94
C ASN A 91 4.27 -3.41 22.27
N ASP A 92 4.88 -2.22 22.23
CA ASP A 92 5.36 -1.49 23.42
C ASP A 92 4.72 -0.09 23.46
N ASN A 93 3.39 -0.04 23.54
CA ASN A 93 2.60 1.19 23.70
C ASN A 93 2.89 2.30 22.68
N GLY A 94 3.27 1.92 21.44
CA GLY A 94 3.62 2.88 20.40
C GLY A 94 4.86 3.71 20.73
N ARG A 95 5.84 3.13 21.44
CA ARG A 95 7.10 3.79 21.77
C ARG A 95 7.88 4.08 20.48
N GLN A 96 8.27 5.33 20.30
CA GLN A 96 9.12 5.71 19.18
C GLN A 96 10.52 5.18 19.37
N ARG A 97 11.02 4.38 18.40
CA ARG A 97 12.41 3.92 18.36
C ARG A 97 13.32 5.01 17.80
N TRP A 98 12.98 5.49 16.62
CA TRP A 98 13.75 6.52 15.95
C TRP A 98 12.88 7.31 14.97
N CYS A 99 13.42 8.40 14.48
CA CYS A 99 12.91 9.09 13.31
C CYS A 99 14.05 9.59 12.43
N ALA A 100 13.79 9.64 11.14
CA ALA A 100 14.70 10.21 10.16
C ALA A 100 14.05 11.39 9.45
N ARG A 101 14.87 12.37 9.06
CA ARG A 101 14.42 13.45 8.20
C ARG A 101 14.40 12.97 6.76
N VAL A 102 13.21 13.02 6.17
CA VAL A 102 13.01 12.76 4.75
C VAL A 102 12.52 14.06 4.12
N ILE A 103 13.16 14.50 3.04
CA ILE A 103 12.77 15.73 2.34
C ILE A 103 11.33 15.61 1.89
N GLN A 104 10.47 16.56 2.29
CA GLN A 104 9.04 16.51 2.03
C GLN A 104 8.42 15.14 2.40
N GLY A 105 8.75 14.65 3.58
CA GLY A 105 8.11 13.45 4.15
C GLY A 105 6.60 13.63 4.29
N GLY A 106 5.88 12.51 4.45
CA GLY A 106 4.43 12.52 4.57
C GLY A 106 3.69 12.77 3.26
N GLY A 107 4.36 12.62 2.12
CA GLY A 107 3.69 12.57 0.83
C GLY A 107 2.69 11.42 0.75
N PHE A 108 2.02 11.27 -0.37
CA PHE A 108 0.96 10.28 -0.61
C PHE A 108 1.42 8.80 -0.55
N ALA A 109 2.71 8.54 -0.32
CA ALA A 109 3.31 7.21 -0.32
C ALA A 109 3.65 6.71 1.09
N GLY A 110 3.27 5.48 1.39
CA GLY A 110 3.64 4.77 2.62
C GLY A 110 5.01 4.07 2.51
N PRO A 111 5.63 3.74 3.65
CA PRO A 111 6.82 2.90 3.69
C PRO A 111 6.48 1.43 3.41
N LEU A 112 7.51 0.63 3.09
CA LEU A 112 7.43 -0.82 2.93
C LEU A 112 8.47 -1.48 3.84
N PHE A 113 8.05 -2.52 4.61
CA PHE A 113 8.95 -3.39 5.38
C PHE A 113 9.32 -4.66 4.61
N ASP A 114 10.57 -5.07 4.72
CA ASP A 114 10.96 -6.44 4.37
C ASP A 114 10.98 -7.37 5.61
N GLY A 115 11.25 -8.67 5.38
CA GLY A 115 11.31 -9.69 6.42
C GLY A 115 12.47 -9.53 7.41
N PHE A 116 13.39 -8.61 7.17
CA PHE A 116 14.51 -8.25 8.06
C PHE A 116 14.26 -6.93 8.79
N ASP A 117 13.04 -6.37 8.68
CA ASP A 117 12.64 -5.06 9.18
C ASP A 117 13.40 -3.88 8.54
N ASN A 118 13.95 -4.08 7.34
CA ASN A 118 14.41 -2.92 6.58
C ASN A 118 13.21 -2.17 6.01
N LEU A 119 13.31 -0.84 6.02
CA LEU A 119 12.33 0.07 5.45
C LEU A 119 12.79 0.60 4.10
N TYR A 120 11.81 0.73 3.21
CA TYR A 120 11.98 1.36 1.90
C TYR A 120 10.96 2.48 1.77
N VAL A 121 11.42 3.68 1.39
CA VAL A 121 10.57 4.88 1.30
C VAL A 121 11.06 5.83 0.23
N GLY A 122 10.13 6.52 -0.42
CA GLY A 122 10.40 7.58 -1.37
C GLY A 122 10.50 8.97 -0.74
N GLN A 123 11.30 9.81 -1.35
CA GLN A 123 11.24 11.27 -1.22
C GLN A 123 11.42 11.90 -2.61
N PRO A 124 11.08 13.18 -2.83
CA PRO A 124 11.32 13.80 -4.11
C PRO A 124 12.77 13.65 -4.56
N GLY A 125 12.98 13.07 -5.73
CA GLY A 125 14.29 12.85 -6.33
C GLY A 125 15.09 11.68 -5.75
N ALA A 126 14.57 10.89 -4.81
CA ALA A 126 15.29 9.75 -4.27
C ALA A 126 14.41 8.63 -3.74
N PHE A 127 14.94 7.41 -3.82
CA PHE A 127 14.44 6.23 -3.14
C PHE A 127 15.47 5.75 -2.12
N LEU A 128 15.02 5.43 -0.89
CA LEU A 128 15.90 5.17 0.24
C LEU A 128 15.57 3.84 0.92
N SER A 129 16.59 3.23 1.51
CA SER A 129 16.42 2.13 2.43
C SER A 129 17.07 2.44 3.79
N PHE A 130 16.38 2.01 4.85
CA PHE A 130 16.82 2.10 6.24
C PHE A 130 16.81 0.69 6.84
N PRO A 131 17.80 0.32 7.67
CA PRO A 131 17.71 -0.90 8.45
C PRO A 131 16.81 -0.66 9.67
N VAL A 132 16.73 -1.60 10.58
CA VAL A 132 16.02 -1.47 11.86
C VAL A 132 16.53 -0.31 12.75
N THR A 133 17.53 0.41 12.27
CA THR A 133 18.07 1.65 12.85
C THR A 133 17.85 2.84 11.91
N GLN A 134 18.04 4.06 12.40
CA GLN A 134 17.80 5.27 11.60
C GLN A 134 18.84 5.58 10.50
N TRP A 135 19.89 4.78 10.37
CA TRP A 135 20.95 5.04 9.41
C TRP A 135 20.55 4.58 8.01
N THR A 136 20.77 5.43 7.01
CA THR A 136 20.47 5.08 5.61
C THR A 136 21.37 3.93 5.16
N ARG A 137 20.78 2.81 4.69
CA ARG A 137 21.52 1.70 4.06
C ARG A 137 22.01 2.12 2.68
N TRP A 138 21.12 2.65 1.89
CA TRP A 138 21.42 3.19 0.56
C TRP A 138 20.38 4.26 0.16
N ARG A 139 20.77 5.09 -0.78
CA ARG A 139 19.95 6.14 -1.38
C ARG A 139 20.22 6.18 -2.87
N GLN A 140 19.16 6.08 -3.67
CA GLN A 140 19.27 6.08 -5.13
C GLN A 140 18.47 7.23 -5.74
N PRO A 141 19.01 7.88 -6.78
CA PRO A 141 18.29 8.95 -7.47
C PRO A 141 17.14 8.37 -8.29
N VAL A 142 16.02 9.10 -8.32
CA VAL A 142 14.85 8.84 -9.18
C VAL A 142 14.29 10.17 -9.66
N ILE A 143 13.53 10.16 -10.75
CA ILE A 143 12.89 11.38 -11.27
C ILE A 143 11.47 11.44 -10.72
N GLY A 144 11.23 12.38 -9.80
CA GLY A 144 9.95 12.52 -9.13
C GLY A 144 9.95 11.93 -7.71
N MET A 145 8.78 11.83 -7.11
CA MET A 145 8.57 11.21 -5.80
C MET A 145 8.02 9.79 -5.99
N PRO A 146 8.69 8.76 -5.46
CA PRO A 146 8.17 7.40 -5.48
C PRO A 146 6.81 7.29 -4.79
N THR A 147 5.90 6.51 -5.38
CA THR A 147 4.69 5.98 -4.72
C THR A 147 5.08 4.90 -3.71
N THR A 148 4.11 4.29 -3.02
CA THR A 148 4.40 3.16 -2.13
C THR A 148 5.03 2.02 -2.94
N PRO A 149 6.26 1.59 -2.60
CA PRO A 149 6.96 0.56 -3.35
C PRO A 149 6.32 -0.82 -3.15
N ARG A 150 6.63 -1.76 -4.08
CA ARG A 150 6.18 -3.15 -3.99
C ARG A 150 7.35 -4.11 -4.22
N PHE A 151 7.33 -5.26 -3.55
CA PHE A 151 8.21 -6.36 -3.93
C PHE A 151 7.70 -7.01 -5.22
N LEU A 152 8.60 -7.21 -6.18
CA LEU A 152 8.32 -8.01 -7.39
C LEU A 152 8.57 -9.50 -7.11
N GLY A 153 9.73 -9.85 -6.78
CA GLY A 153 10.20 -11.20 -6.50
C GLY A 153 11.72 -11.19 -6.53
N SER A 154 12.34 -12.26 -6.07
CA SER A 154 13.82 -12.40 -6.12
C SER A 154 14.57 -11.20 -5.55
N GLY A 155 14.08 -10.64 -4.44
CA GLY A 155 14.72 -9.51 -3.78
C GLY A 155 14.63 -8.17 -4.54
N GLN A 156 13.72 -8.05 -5.50
CA GLN A 156 13.57 -6.83 -6.30
C GLN A 156 12.38 -5.97 -5.85
N LEU A 157 12.56 -4.66 -5.90
CA LEU A 157 11.56 -3.65 -5.55
C LEU A 157 11.09 -2.91 -6.79
N LEU A 158 9.78 -2.85 -6.99
CA LEU A 158 9.13 -1.97 -7.96
C LEU A 158 8.99 -0.59 -7.34
N VAL A 159 9.44 0.41 -8.06
CA VAL A 159 9.30 1.82 -7.72
C VAL A 159 8.70 2.57 -8.90
N ILE A 160 7.58 3.25 -8.66
CA ILE A 160 6.95 4.09 -9.67
C ILE A 160 6.85 5.49 -9.08
N THR A 161 7.34 6.48 -9.80
CA THR A 161 7.26 7.86 -9.33
C THR A 161 5.94 8.52 -9.74
N HIS A 162 5.55 9.57 -9.05
CA HIS A 162 4.35 10.34 -9.37
C HIS A 162 4.36 10.94 -10.79
N LEU A 163 5.53 11.13 -11.38
CA LEU A 163 5.68 11.56 -12.78
C LEU A 163 5.54 10.41 -13.78
N GLY A 164 5.51 9.16 -13.33
CA GLY A 164 5.34 7.99 -14.18
C GLY A 164 6.63 7.28 -14.57
N GLN A 165 7.79 7.58 -13.95
CA GLN A 165 8.99 6.77 -14.12
C GLN A 165 8.86 5.46 -13.36
N VAL A 166 9.10 4.33 -14.03
CA VAL A 166 9.08 2.98 -13.46
C VAL A 166 10.51 2.46 -13.38
N LEU A 167 10.89 1.96 -12.21
CA LEU A 167 12.21 1.38 -11.95
C LEU A 167 12.06 0.08 -11.14
N ALA A 168 13.02 -0.82 -11.33
CA ALA A 168 13.23 -1.93 -10.42
C ALA A 168 14.58 -1.76 -9.72
N PHE A 169 14.63 -2.09 -8.42
CA PHE A 169 15.83 -2.01 -7.61
C PHE A 169 16.12 -3.34 -6.93
N ASP A 170 17.39 -3.68 -6.83
CA ASP A 170 17.87 -4.69 -5.89
C ASP A 170 17.67 -4.18 -4.46
N ALA A 171 16.91 -4.91 -3.65
CA ALA A 171 16.55 -4.48 -2.30
C ALA A 171 17.75 -4.43 -1.35
N HIS A 172 18.78 -5.26 -1.61
CA HIS A 172 19.96 -5.35 -0.75
C HIS A 172 20.92 -4.18 -0.99
N ARG A 173 21.26 -3.90 -2.26
CA ARG A 173 22.26 -2.90 -2.65
C ARG A 173 21.66 -1.59 -3.16
N GLY A 174 20.38 -1.57 -3.46
CA GLY A 174 19.72 -0.43 -4.05
C GLY A 174 20.10 -0.18 -5.52
N MET A 175 20.74 -1.13 -6.18
CA MET A 175 21.12 -0.97 -7.59
C MET A 175 19.88 -1.08 -8.48
N VAL A 176 19.82 -0.25 -9.53
CA VAL A 176 18.78 -0.36 -10.56
C VAL A 176 18.96 -1.67 -11.33
N VAL A 177 17.88 -2.42 -11.50
CA VAL A 177 17.82 -3.67 -12.25
C VAL A 177 17.03 -3.44 -13.54
N GLY A 178 17.64 -3.70 -14.67
CA GLY A 178 17.03 -3.43 -15.98
C GLY A 178 17.03 -1.94 -16.33
N SER A 179 16.31 -1.62 -17.41
CA SER A 179 16.18 -0.22 -17.89
C SER A 179 14.94 0.43 -17.28
N PRO A 180 15.00 1.72 -16.91
CA PRO A 180 13.79 2.48 -16.57
C PRO A 180 12.78 2.49 -17.71
N LEU A 181 11.49 2.59 -17.36
CA LEU A 181 10.39 2.72 -18.29
C LEU A 181 9.54 3.92 -17.91
N ASP A 182 9.22 4.79 -18.87
CA ASP A 182 8.35 5.93 -18.65
C ASP A 182 6.91 5.63 -19.07
N LEU A 183 5.96 5.85 -18.17
CA LEU A 183 4.52 5.69 -18.43
C LEU A 183 3.90 6.91 -19.10
N VAL A 184 4.55 8.06 -18.93
CA VAL A 184 4.13 9.37 -19.43
C VAL A 184 5.28 9.99 -20.20
N ASP A 185 4.99 10.57 -21.34
CA ASP A 185 5.99 11.25 -22.15
C ASP A 185 6.45 12.57 -21.50
N GLY A 186 7.71 12.96 -21.73
CA GLY A 186 8.25 14.26 -21.33
C GLY A 186 8.49 14.40 -19.82
N ILE A 187 8.92 13.33 -19.16
CA ILE A 187 9.41 13.41 -17.78
C ILE A 187 10.68 14.27 -17.75
N ASP A 188 10.61 15.40 -17.02
CA ASP A 188 11.73 16.34 -16.92
C ASP A 188 12.52 16.09 -15.61
N PRO A 189 13.78 15.65 -15.69
CA PRO A 189 14.62 15.42 -14.52
C PRO A 189 14.94 16.71 -13.74
N THR A 190 14.82 17.89 -14.36
CA THR A 190 15.09 19.17 -13.70
C THR A 190 13.90 19.68 -12.89
N ASP A 191 12.70 19.09 -13.07
CA ASP A 191 11.46 19.44 -12.35
C ASP A 191 10.85 18.23 -11.64
N ALA A 192 11.61 17.61 -10.75
CA ALA A 192 11.24 16.40 -10.03
C ALA A 192 10.07 16.59 -9.05
N THR A 193 9.60 17.80 -8.81
CA THR A 193 8.48 18.11 -7.90
C THR A 193 7.23 18.60 -8.61
N ARG A 194 7.25 18.68 -9.96
CA ARG A 194 6.10 19.11 -10.75
C ARG A 194 4.86 18.28 -10.41
N GLY A 195 3.76 18.96 -10.09
CA GLY A 195 2.48 18.32 -9.82
C GLY A 195 2.41 17.55 -8.49
N LEU A 196 3.42 17.60 -7.65
CA LEU A 196 3.44 16.84 -6.38
C LEU A 196 2.28 17.24 -5.45
N ALA A 197 1.87 18.52 -5.44
CA ALA A 197 0.72 18.99 -4.67
C ALA A 197 -0.64 18.40 -5.15
N ASP A 198 -0.68 17.88 -6.36
CA ASP A 198 -1.87 17.27 -6.95
C ASP A 198 -1.99 15.77 -6.63
N CYS A 199 -0.97 15.16 -6.01
CA CYS A 199 -0.96 13.71 -5.75
C CYS A 199 -1.95 13.31 -4.66
N VAL A 200 -1.99 14.02 -3.52
CA VAL A 200 -2.93 13.71 -2.44
C VAL A 200 -4.38 13.88 -2.89
N PRO A 201 -4.79 14.97 -3.56
CA PRO A 201 -6.15 15.10 -4.10
C PRO A 201 -6.37 14.29 -5.39
N ALA A 202 -5.40 13.54 -5.89
CA ALA A 202 -5.45 12.74 -7.12
C ALA A 202 -5.97 13.55 -8.32
N ARG A 203 -5.24 14.63 -8.67
CA ARG A 203 -5.53 15.50 -9.81
C ARG A 203 -4.59 15.19 -10.98
N GLN A 204 -4.94 15.67 -12.16
CA GLN A 204 -4.21 15.44 -13.41
C GLN A 204 -2.72 15.88 -13.38
N GLY A 205 -2.38 16.90 -12.58
CA GLY A 205 -0.99 17.33 -12.40
C GLY A 205 -0.07 16.26 -11.80
N CYS A 206 -0.63 15.23 -11.16
CA CYS A 206 0.07 14.06 -10.64
C CYS A 206 -0.32 12.82 -11.47
N PRO A 207 0.45 12.45 -12.51
CA PRO A 207 0.14 11.32 -13.37
C PRO A 207 -0.05 9.99 -12.65
N VAL A 208 0.73 9.70 -11.60
CA VAL A 208 0.60 8.49 -10.79
C VAL A 208 0.45 8.86 -9.33
N ALA A 209 -0.81 8.96 -8.87
CA ALA A 209 -1.15 9.35 -7.50
C ALA A 209 -1.40 8.16 -6.56
N ALA A 210 -1.43 6.93 -7.07
CA ALA A 210 -1.84 5.74 -6.33
C ALA A 210 -0.76 4.65 -6.34
N ALA A 211 -0.78 3.80 -5.32
CA ALA A 211 0.15 2.67 -5.23
C ALA A 211 -0.13 1.66 -6.36
N PRO A 212 0.91 1.14 -7.04
CA PRO A 212 0.75 0.07 -8.02
C PRO A 212 0.34 -1.24 -7.34
N ALA A 213 -0.37 -2.09 -8.06
CA ALA A 213 -0.61 -3.48 -7.67
C ALA A 213 0.31 -4.42 -8.46
N PHE A 214 0.83 -5.43 -7.79
CA PHE A 214 1.61 -6.51 -8.43
C PHE A 214 1.11 -7.87 -7.97
N SER A 215 0.96 -8.80 -8.91
CA SER A 215 0.67 -10.21 -8.61
C SER A 215 1.84 -11.11 -9.00
N PRO A 216 2.42 -11.83 -8.05
CA PRO A 216 3.42 -12.85 -8.38
C PRO A 216 2.84 -14.04 -9.16
N ALA A 217 1.54 -14.29 -9.07
CA ALA A 217 0.89 -15.39 -9.79
C ALA A 217 0.81 -15.13 -11.30
N SER A 218 0.42 -13.93 -11.71
CA SER A 218 0.34 -13.53 -13.10
C SER A 218 1.56 -12.77 -13.61
N GLN A 219 2.48 -12.34 -12.72
CA GLN A 219 3.60 -11.46 -13.03
C GLN A 219 3.14 -10.11 -13.63
N MET A 220 1.92 -9.70 -13.35
CA MET A 220 1.37 -8.43 -13.83
C MET A 220 1.49 -7.33 -12.78
N VAL A 221 1.89 -6.16 -13.24
CA VAL A 221 1.82 -4.90 -12.50
C VAL A 221 0.71 -4.07 -13.12
N VAL A 222 -0.20 -3.54 -12.31
CA VAL A 222 -1.25 -2.65 -12.78
C VAL A 222 -1.18 -1.31 -12.05
N ILE A 223 -1.31 -0.23 -12.82
CA ILE A 223 -1.09 1.13 -12.35
C ILE A 223 -2.21 2.02 -12.85
N GLY A 224 -2.76 2.87 -11.97
CA GLY A 224 -3.59 4.00 -12.36
C GLY A 224 -2.72 5.14 -12.90
N VAL A 225 -2.97 5.59 -14.11
CA VAL A 225 -2.19 6.64 -14.77
C VAL A 225 -3.12 7.69 -15.35
N TRP A 226 -2.91 8.95 -14.98
CA TRP A 226 -3.58 10.08 -15.63
C TRP A 226 -2.65 10.72 -16.64
N GLN A 227 -2.82 10.37 -17.90
CA GLN A 227 -2.05 10.98 -18.98
C GLN A 227 -2.35 12.48 -19.07
N PRO A 228 -1.37 13.35 -19.36
CA PRO A 228 -1.57 14.80 -19.39
C PRO A 228 -2.64 15.28 -20.41
N THR A 229 -2.88 14.52 -21.45
CA THR A 229 -3.86 14.81 -22.50
C THR A 229 -5.18 14.08 -22.32
N ALA A 230 -5.29 13.16 -21.35
CA ALA A 230 -6.51 12.38 -21.13
C ALA A 230 -7.51 13.12 -20.23
N PRO A 231 -8.82 12.97 -20.48
CA PRO A 231 -9.85 13.60 -19.63
C PRO A 231 -9.96 12.96 -18.25
N ALA A 232 -9.46 11.72 -18.07
CA ALA A 232 -9.57 10.96 -16.84
C ALA A 232 -8.39 9.97 -16.69
N ALA A 233 -8.18 9.49 -15.48
CA ALA A 233 -7.17 8.47 -15.20
C ALA A 233 -7.61 7.11 -15.75
N GLY A 234 -6.74 6.46 -16.52
CA GLY A 234 -6.88 5.09 -17.01
C GLY A 234 -6.00 4.10 -16.25
N LEU A 235 -5.84 2.91 -16.81
CA LEU A 235 -4.99 1.86 -16.28
C LEU A 235 -3.89 1.48 -17.29
N VAL A 236 -2.72 1.14 -16.75
CA VAL A 236 -1.61 0.57 -17.53
C VAL A 236 -1.23 -0.77 -16.90
N GLY A 237 -1.09 -1.80 -17.73
CA GLY A 237 -0.57 -3.10 -17.35
C GLY A 237 0.86 -3.27 -17.85
N LEU A 238 1.75 -3.70 -16.93
CA LEU A 238 3.11 -4.08 -17.25
C LEU A 238 3.31 -5.55 -16.91
N LYS A 239 4.09 -6.25 -17.75
CA LYS A 239 4.58 -7.59 -17.48
C LYS A 239 5.94 -7.52 -16.82
N TYR A 240 6.10 -8.21 -15.70
CA TYR A 240 7.38 -8.45 -15.07
C TYR A 240 7.98 -9.75 -15.62
N ASN A 241 9.21 -9.66 -16.16
CA ASN A 241 9.91 -10.76 -16.82
C ASN A 241 11.24 -11.01 -16.09
N PRO A 242 11.24 -11.74 -14.96
CA PRO A 242 12.46 -11.99 -14.20
C PRO A 242 13.54 -12.68 -15.05
N GLY A 243 14.76 -12.12 -15.01
CA GLY A 243 15.89 -12.65 -15.77
C GLY A 243 15.86 -12.37 -17.28
N GLN A 244 14.91 -11.58 -17.78
CA GLN A 244 14.78 -11.24 -19.20
C GLN A 244 15.00 -9.74 -19.44
N THR A 245 15.15 -9.37 -20.71
CA THR A 245 15.24 -7.98 -21.16
C THR A 245 14.16 -7.71 -22.20
N PRO A 246 13.25 -6.76 -22.01
CA PRO A 246 13.15 -5.87 -20.85
C PRO A 246 12.60 -6.59 -19.60
N LEU A 247 13.07 -6.18 -18.42
CA LEU A 247 12.58 -6.70 -17.13
C LEU A 247 11.10 -6.37 -16.90
N LEU A 248 10.71 -5.15 -17.27
CA LEU A 248 9.34 -4.65 -17.22
C LEU A 248 8.95 -4.21 -18.63
N ALA A 249 7.86 -4.74 -19.15
CA ALA A 249 7.34 -4.42 -20.46
C ALA A 249 5.89 -3.93 -20.35
N ARG A 250 5.53 -2.87 -21.09
CA ARG A 250 4.14 -2.44 -21.21
C ARG A 250 3.38 -3.42 -22.08
N GLU A 251 2.35 -4.06 -21.53
CA GLU A 251 1.48 -4.99 -22.26
C GLU A 251 0.26 -4.29 -22.82
N TRP A 252 -0.37 -3.43 -22.01
CA TRP A 252 -1.59 -2.75 -22.40
C TRP A 252 -1.77 -1.41 -21.69
N THR A 253 -2.61 -0.58 -22.30
CA THR A 253 -3.19 0.63 -21.71
C THR A 253 -4.71 0.54 -21.91
N SER A 254 -5.49 0.85 -20.90
CA SER A 254 -6.95 0.80 -20.93
C SER A 254 -7.55 2.08 -20.40
N ASP A 255 -8.43 2.69 -21.19
CA ASP A 255 -9.33 3.80 -20.86
C ASP A 255 -10.79 3.34 -20.73
N ALA A 256 -11.01 2.03 -20.62
CA ALA A 256 -12.34 1.43 -20.54
C ALA A 256 -13.16 1.94 -19.35
N VAL A 257 -12.50 2.37 -18.27
CA VAL A 257 -13.12 3.07 -17.14
C VAL A 257 -13.20 4.56 -17.47
N SER A 258 -14.10 4.92 -18.37
CA SER A 258 -14.16 6.24 -19.02
C SER A 258 -14.36 7.42 -18.07
N ALA A 259 -15.02 7.20 -16.92
CA ALA A 259 -15.18 8.22 -15.89
C ALA A 259 -13.90 8.46 -15.06
N GLY A 260 -12.91 7.60 -15.23
CA GLY A 260 -11.63 7.61 -14.52
C GLY A 260 -11.61 6.77 -13.26
N VAL A 261 -10.48 6.09 -13.08
CA VAL A 261 -10.22 5.28 -11.88
C VAL A 261 -9.95 6.18 -10.67
N ILE A 262 -10.35 5.69 -9.50
CA ILE A 262 -10.07 6.31 -8.21
C ILE A 262 -9.28 5.32 -7.37
N ALA A 263 -8.27 5.82 -6.67
CA ALA A 263 -7.41 5.07 -5.76
C ALA A 263 -6.57 3.98 -6.48
N SER A 264 -5.96 3.11 -5.69
CA SER A 264 -5.08 2.06 -6.18
C SER A 264 -5.87 0.93 -6.82
N PRO A 265 -5.41 0.36 -7.94
CA PRO A 265 -5.95 -0.89 -8.44
C PRO A 265 -5.65 -2.04 -7.46
N VAL A 266 -6.50 -3.06 -7.48
CA VAL A 266 -6.37 -4.26 -6.64
C VAL A 266 -6.38 -5.49 -7.54
N LEU A 267 -5.43 -6.41 -7.34
CA LEU A 267 -5.39 -7.68 -8.06
C LEU A 267 -6.02 -8.80 -7.25
N SER A 268 -6.75 -9.69 -7.93
CA SER A 268 -7.22 -10.95 -7.33
C SER A 268 -6.04 -11.82 -6.89
N ALA A 269 -6.28 -12.76 -6.00
CA ALA A 269 -5.23 -13.63 -5.45
C ALA A 269 -4.53 -14.48 -6.53
N ASP A 270 -5.24 -14.89 -7.57
CA ASP A 270 -4.70 -15.59 -8.73
C ASP A 270 -4.08 -14.64 -9.78
N GLY A 271 -4.20 -13.32 -9.57
CA GLY A 271 -3.68 -12.29 -10.45
C GLY A 271 -4.38 -12.17 -11.80
N SER A 272 -5.54 -12.79 -11.97
CA SER A 272 -6.27 -12.79 -13.24
C SER A 272 -7.15 -11.57 -13.45
N THR A 273 -7.61 -10.94 -12.35
CA THR A 273 -8.58 -9.85 -12.36
C THR A 273 -8.05 -8.62 -11.64
N VAL A 274 -8.32 -7.45 -12.21
CA VAL A 274 -8.08 -6.14 -11.61
C VAL A 274 -9.41 -5.56 -11.17
N TYR A 275 -9.51 -5.12 -9.91
CA TYR A 275 -10.67 -4.40 -9.38
C TYR A 275 -10.31 -2.94 -9.14
N VAL A 276 -11.18 -2.03 -9.58
CA VAL A 276 -11.04 -0.59 -9.37
C VAL A 276 -12.39 0.07 -9.10
N ASN A 277 -12.37 1.10 -8.26
CA ASN A 277 -13.47 2.04 -8.14
C ASN A 277 -13.31 3.19 -9.13
N SER A 278 -14.42 3.77 -9.59
CA SER A 278 -14.45 4.84 -10.57
C SER A 278 -15.30 6.03 -10.14
N ARG A 279 -15.08 7.18 -10.79
CA ARG A 279 -15.74 8.44 -10.48
C ARG A 279 -17.26 8.41 -10.78
N ASP A 280 -17.74 7.49 -11.59
CA ASP A 280 -19.16 7.25 -11.87
C ASP A 280 -19.84 6.33 -10.85
N GLN A 281 -19.26 6.15 -9.67
CA GLN A 281 -19.80 5.37 -8.57
C GLN A 281 -20.00 3.88 -8.92
N ARG A 282 -19.03 3.30 -9.64
CA ARG A 282 -19.05 1.90 -10.03
C ARG A 282 -17.80 1.17 -9.52
N LEU A 283 -17.99 -0.10 -9.23
CA LEU A 283 -16.91 -1.07 -9.10
C LEU A 283 -16.73 -1.79 -10.44
N TRP A 284 -15.51 -1.84 -10.92
CA TRP A 284 -15.12 -2.48 -12.18
C TRP A 284 -14.22 -3.66 -11.93
N ALA A 285 -14.37 -4.69 -12.75
CA ALA A 285 -13.42 -5.78 -12.90
C ALA A 285 -12.93 -5.84 -14.35
N LEU A 286 -11.61 -5.92 -14.49
CA LEU A 286 -10.95 -6.05 -15.80
C LEU A 286 -10.04 -7.28 -15.79
N HIS A 287 -9.79 -7.85 -16.97
CA HIS A 287 -8.77 -8.87 -17.12
C HIS A 287 -7.37 -8.26 -16.91
N ALA A 288 -6.58 -8.84 -16.02
CA ALA A 288 -5.24 -8.33 -15.72
C ALA A 288 -4.28 -8.49 -16.91
N VAL A 289 -4.53 -9.44 -17.79
CA VAL A 289 -3.65 -9.77 -18.92
C VAL A 289 -3.77 -8.79 -20.09
N ASP A 290 -4.93 -8.19 -20.31
CA ASP A 290 -5.18 -7.33 -21.49
C ASP A 290 -5.98 -6.07 -21.19
N GLY A 291 -6.36 -5.82 -19.93
CA GLY A 291 -7.09 -4.63 -19.49
C GLY A 291 -8.53 -4.52 -20.01
N LYS A 292 -9.10 -5.59 -20.60
CA LYS A 292 -10.50 -5.59 -21.03
C LYS A 292 -11.46 -5.76 -19.87
N VAL A 293 -12.61 -5.12 -19.99
CA VAL A 293 -13.67 -5.19 -18.98
C VAL A 293 -14.23 -6.61 -18.90
N LYS A 294 -14.29 -7.16 -17.70
CA LYS A 294 -15.07 -8.36 -17.36
C LYS A 294 -16.51 -7.98 -17.04
N TRP A 295 -16.67 -7.08 -16.08
CA TRP A 295 -17.96 -6.58 -15.63
C TRP A 295 -17.80 -5.24 -14.91
N SER A 296 -18.91 -4.57 -14.66
CA SER A 296 -19.00 -3.45 -13.72
C SER A 296 -20.36 -3.42 -13.03
N VAL A 297 -20.39 -2.97 -11.79
CA VAL A 297 -21.60 -2.88 -10.98
C VAL A 297 -21.74 -1.50 -10.35
N PRO A 298 -22.94 -0.89 -10.34
CA PRO A 298 -23.14 0.38 -9.65
C PRO A 298 -23.06 0.18 -8.13
N LEU A 299 -22.33 1.07 -7.45
CA LEU A 299 -22.27 1.11 -5.99
C LEU A 299 -23.36 2.02 -5.41
N GLY A 300 -23.75 3.06 -6.14
CA GLY A 300 -24.68 4.09 -5.66
C GLY A 300 -24.05 5.05 -4.65
N PHE A 301 -22.71 5.05 -4.54
CA PHE A 301 -21.90 5.98 -3.75
C PHE A 301 -20.48 6.07 -4.34
N LEU A 302 -19.78 7.15 -4.03
CA LEU A 302 -18.43 7.38 -4.51
C LEU A 302 -17.40 6.78 -3.54
N ALA A 303 -16.95 5.55 -3.78
CA ALA A 303 -15.87 4.94 -3.02
C ALA A 303 -14.52 5.58 -3.39
N GLN A 304 -13.88 6.25 -2.43
CA GLN A 304 -12.64 6.99 -2.63
C GLN A 304 -11.39 6.17 -2.28
N THR A 305 -11.57 4.97 -1.74
CA THR A 305 -10.48 4.06 -1.36
C THR A 305 -10.53 2.78 -2.20
N PRO A 306 -9.43 2.02 -2.29
CA PRO A 306 -9.45 0.73 -2.96
C PRO A 306 -10.44 -0.24 -2.30
N PRO A 307 -11.06 -1.15 -3.05
CA PRO A 307 -11.78 -2.26 -2.45
C PRO A 307 -10.82 -3.21 -1.73
N ALA A 308 -11.30 -3.91 -0.70
CA ALA A 308 -10.56 -5.00 -0.07
C ALA A 308 -11.00 -6.34 -0.68
N VAL A 309 -10.05 -7.24 -0.98
CA VAL A 309 -10.35 -8.47 -1.72
C VAL A 309 -9.76 -9.67 -0.99
N THR A 310 -10.61 -10.65 -0.65
CA THR A 310 -10.15 -11.91 -0.06
C THR A 310 -9.62 -12.88 -1.13
N PRO A 311 -8.80 -13.87 -0.75
CA PRO A 311 -8.37 -14.91 -1.68
C PRO A 311 -9.53 -15.71 -2.31
N GLN A 312 -10.71 -15.73 -1.68
CA GLN A 312 -11.90 -16.42 -2.18
C GLN A 312 -12.78 -15.53 -3.08
N GLY A 313 -12.31 -14.34 -3.46
CA GLY A 313 -13.01 -13.44 -4.38
C GLY A 313 -14.15 -12.63 -3.74
N LEU A 314 -14.21 -12.51 -2.42
CA LEU A 314 -15.10 -11.56 -1.77
C LEU A 314 -14.46 -10.16 -1.85
N ILE A 315 -15.21 -9.21 -2.41
CA ILE A 315 -14.80 -7.83 -2.63
C ILE A 315 -15.62 -6.94 -1.71
N VAL A 316 -14.95 -6.25 -0.77
CA VAL A 316 -15.60 -5.30 0.15
C VAL A 316 -15.28 -3.88 -0.31
N SER A 317 -16.30 -3.12 -0.67
CA SER A 317 -16.19 -1.75 -1.16
C SER A 317 -16.81 -0.75 -0.19
N GLY A 318 -16.20 0.43 -0.11
CA GLY A 318 -16.58 1.53 0.75
C GLY A 318 -15.39 2.48 0.92
N GLY A 319 -15.49 3.39 1.86
CA GLY A 319 -14.41 4.32 2.21
C GLY A 319 -14.54 5.69 1.54
N GLY A 320 -14.80 6.67 2.37
CA GLY A 320 -15.03 8.06 2.03
C GLY A 320 -16.33 8.60 2.64
N PRO A 321 -16.54 9.91 2.59
CA PRO A 321 -17.79 10.51 3.06
C PRO A 321 -18.98 10.00 2.24
N ASP A 322 -20.14 9.90 2.89
CA ASP A 322 -21.42 9.51 2.27
C ASP A 322 -21.40 8.13 1.57
N THR A 323 -20.44 7.28 1.89
CA THR A 323 -20.37 5.92 1.36
C THR A 323 -21.19 4.93 2.19
N ARG A 324 -21.29 3.70 1.68
CA ARG A 324 -21.90 2.55 2.36
C ARG A 324 -20.91 1.39 2.36
N LEU A 325 -21.07 0.48 3.27
CA LEU A 325 -20.27 -0.75 3.29
C LEU A 325 -21.03 -1.83 2.51
N ALA A 326 -20.42 -2.31 1.43
CA ALA A 326 -21.05 -3.31 0.56
C ALA A 326 -20.02 -4.38 0.16
N ALA A 327 -20.50 -5.61 -0.01
CA ALA A 327 -19.66 -6.69 -0.50
C ALA A 327 -20.26 -7.36 -1.73
N PHE A 328 -19.38 -7.80 -2.60
CA PHE A 328 -19.66 -8.46 -3.86
C PHE A 328 -18.83 -9.74 -3.99
N LYS A 329 -19.31 -10.69 -4.75
CA LYS A 329 -18.55 -11.85 -5.22
C LYS A 329 -18.33 -11.73 -6.72
N ASP A 330 -17.11 -12.02 -7.16
CA ASP A 330 -16.82 -12.15 -8.59
C ASP A 330 -17.33 -13.50 -9.08
N ALA A 331 -18.41 -13.50 -9.87
CA ALA A 331 -18.98 -14.71 -10.48
C ALA A 331 -18.39 -15.01 -11.88
N GLY A 332 -17.32 -14.29 -12.27
CA GLY A 332 -16.63 -14.45 -13.55
C GLY A 332 -17.03 -13.40 -14.58
N ASP A 333 -18.25 -13.40 -15.03
CA ASP A 333 -18.80 -12.46 -16.02
C ASP A 333 -19.68 -11.36 -15.41
N HIS A 334 -19.97 -11.45 -14.12
CA HIS A 334 -20.74 -10.45 -13.37
C HIS A 334 -20.33 -10.41 -11.89
N ALA A 335 -20.80 -9.39 -11.18
CA ALA A 335 -20.69 -9.29 -9.73
C ALA A 335 -22.03 -9.65 -9.06
N GLU A 336 -21.98 -10.52 -8.06
CA GLU A 336 -23.13 -10.80 -7.20
C GLU A 336 -22.99 -9.99 -5.90
N GLN A 337 -24.03 -9.18 -5.56
CA GLN A 337 -24.02 -8.48 -4.28
C GLN A 337 -24.25 -9.50 -3.15
N ALA A 338 -23.24 -9.71 -2.31
CA ALA A 338 -23.32 -10.60 -1.17
C ALA A 338 -24.13 -9.97 -0.03
N TRP A 339 -23.87 -8.71 0.28
CA TRP A 339 -24.57 -7.92 1.30
C TRP A 339 -24.30 -6.43 1.14
N ARG A 340 -25.10 -5.61 1.82
CA ARG A 340 -24.94 -4.15 1.89
C ARG A 340 -25.42 -3.64 3.25
N ARG A 341 -24.71 -2.65 3.78
CA ARG A 341 -24.98 -1.94 5.04
C ARG A 341 -25.16 -0.46 4.75
N ASP A 342 -26.41 -0.01 4.68
CA ASP A 342 -26.74 1.41 4.46
C ASP A 342 -26.66 2.24 5.76
N ASP A 343 -26.60 1.56 6.90
CA ASP A 343 -26.46 2.14 8.24
C ASP A 343 -24.99 2.35 8.68
N VAL A 344 -24.02 1.94 7.88
CA VAL A 344 -22.59 2.10 8.14
C VAL A 344 -21.96 2.99 7.05
N THR A 345 -21.33 4.07 7.48
CA THR A 345 -20.52 4.91 6.60
C THR A 345 -19.03 4.66 6.87
N PRO A 346 -18.37 3.77 6.12
CA PRO A 346 -16.95 3.53 6.23
C PRO A 346 -16.20 4.76 5.69
N LEU A 347 -15.25 5.27 6.44
CA LEU A 347 -14.43 6.42 6.06
C LEU A 347 -13.09 6.00 5.47
N SER A 348 -12.61 4.79 5.81
CA SER A 348 -11.39 4.19 5.27
C SER A 348 -11.67 2.98 4.39
N SER A 349 -10.66 2.51 3.63
CA SER A 349 -10.68 1.15 3.10
C SER A 349 -10.88 0.14 4.22
N SER A 350 -11.54 -0.97 3.91
CA SER A 350 -11.61 -2.10 4.82
C SER A 350 -10.27 -2.86 4.82
N SER A 351 -9.90 -3.42 5.97
CA SER A 351 -8.77 -4.33 6.13
C SER A 351 -9.28 -5.68 6.58
N LEU A 352 -9.12 -6.68 5.75
CA LEU A 352 -9.65 -8.00 5.97
C LEU A 352 -8.59 -8.92 6.58
N ALA A 353 -8.98 -9.72 7.54
CA ALA A 353 -8.12 -10.66 8.24
C ALA A 353 -8.67 -12.08 8.14
N GLY A 354 -7.79 -13.06 8.26
CA GLY A 354 -8.18 -14.46 8.38
C GLY A 354 -9.17 -14.69 9.52
N ALA A 355 -9.83 -15.85 9.52
CA ALA A 355 -10.90 -16.20 10.45
C ALA A 355 -12.14 -15.28 10.41
N GLY A 356 -12.37 -14.60 9.26
CA GLY A 356 -13.62 -13.90 9.00
C GLY A 356 -13.81 -12.62 9.83
N VAL A 357 -12.77 -11.79 9.94
CA VAL A 357 -12.86 -10.48 10.58
C VAL A 357 -12.40 -9.39 9.62
N GLY A 358 -13.23 -8.37 9.45
CA GLY A 358 -12.89 -7.13 8.74
C GLY A 358 -12.84 -5.95 9.69
N TYR A 359 -12.02 -4.96 9.37
CA TYR A 359 -11.90 -3.70 10.11
C TYR A 359 -12.01 -2.52 9.16
N THR A 360 -12.69 -1.47 9.60
CA THR A 360 -12.73 -0.18 8.91
C THR A 360 -12.93 0.93 9.93
N VAL A 361 -12.44 2.13 9.63
CA VAL A 361 -12.86 3.30 10.41
C VAL A 361 -14.17 3.80 9.82
N ALA A 362 -15.19 3.88 10.65
CA ALA A 362 -16.50 4.38 10.28
C ALA A 362 -16.83 5.68 11.04
N SER A 363 -17.75 6.48 10.48
CA SER A 363 -18.41 7.56 11.24
C SER A 363 -19.12 6.96 12.44
N GLY A 364 -19.19 7.70 13.55
CA GLY A 364 -19.75 7.23 14.81
C GLY A 364 -21.13 6.61 14.68
N PRO A 365 -21.60 5.89 15.72
CA PRO A 365 -22.83 5.12 15.62
C PRO A 365 -24.00 6.03 15.23
N PRO A 366 -24.90 5.56 14.33
CA PRO A 366 -26.08 6.29 13.97
C PRO A 366 -26.92 6.65 15.21
N GLY A 367 -27.23 7.93 15.42
CA GLY A 367 -28.09 8.40 16.51
C GLY A 367 -27.41 8.91 17.78
N GLN A 368 -26.09 8.91 17.87
CA GLN A 368 -25.36 9.61 18.93
C GLN A 368 -24.81 10.94 18.38
N GLY A 369 -25.30 12.04 18.93
CA GLY A 369 -25.21 13.42 18.40
C GLY A 369 -23.84 14.02 18.37
N THR A 370 -22.83 13.67 17.90
CA THR A 370 -21.63 14.25 17.28
C THR A 370 -20.91 13.12 16.52
N PRO A 371 -20.68 13.26 15.21
CA PRO A 371 -20.06 12.18 14.44
C PRO A 371 -18.59 12.05 14.86
N GLY A 372 -18.33 11.18 15.83
CA GLY A 372 -17.00 10.69 16.15
C GLY A 372 -16.60 9.57 15.18
N MET A 373 -15.30 9.28 15.09
CA MET A 373 -14.82 8.11 14.35
C MET A 373 -14.71 6.91 15.29
N SER A 374 -14.98 5.72 14.76
CA SER A 374 -14.80 4.45 15.46
C SER A 374 -14.12 3.43 14.56
N LEU A 375 -13.25 2.62 15.13
CA LEU A 375 -12.80 1.39 14.49
C LEU A 375 -13.93 0.37 14.60
N LEU A 376 -14.52 0.00 13.48
CA LEU A 376 -15.57 -1.01 13.36
C LEU A 376 -14.92 -2.36 13.02
N ALA A 377 -15.19 -3.39 13.85
CA ALA A 377 -14.92 -4.77 13.50
C ALA A 377 -16.22 -5.43 12.99
N PHE A 378 -16.16 -6.09 11.85
CA PHE A 378 -17.33 -6.69 11.21
C PHE A 378 -17.01 -8.08 10.64
N ASP A 379 -18.03 -8.89 10.43
CA ASP A 379 -17.96 -10.16 9.71
C ASP A 379 -18.02 -9.88 8.20
N PRO A 380 -16.94 -10.10 7.42
CA PRO A 380 -16.97 -9.85 5.99
C PRO A 380 -17.90 -10.75 5.19
N GLY A 381 -18.30 -11.90 5.74
CA GLY A 381 -19.22 -12.83 5.08
C GLY A 381 -20.68 -12.33 5.00
N ASN A 382 -21.10 -11.52 5.96
CA ASN A 382 -22.49 -11.04 6.06
C ASN A 382 -22.62 -9.55 6.42
N GLY A 383 -21.52 -8.86 6.70
CA GLY A 383 -21.48 -7.45 7.05
C GLY A 383 -21.90 -7.12 8.49
N HIS A 384 -22.19 -8.12 9.35
CA HIS A 384 -22.60 -7.86 10.71
C HIS A 384 -21.49 -7.22 11.54
N THR A 385 -21.84 -6.20 12.32
CA THR A 385 -20.95 -5.57 13.28
C THR A 385 -20.63 -6.54 14.41
N LEU A 386 -19.35 -6.85 14.59
CA LEU A 386 -18.86 -7.64 15.70
C LEU A 386 -18.62 -6.76 16.93
N ASN A 387 -17.96 -5.63 16.74
CA ASN A 387 -17.68 -4.63 17.77
C ASN A 387 -17.40 -3.26 17.13
N SER A 388 -17.48 -2.21 17.96
CA SER A 388 -17.11 -0.83 17.58
C SER A 388 -16.30 -0.20 18.72
N TYR A 389 -15.19 0.44 18.38
CA TYR A 389 -14.24 1.03 19.32
C TYR A 389 -14.05 2.49 19.00
N PRO A 390 -14.44 3.43 19.85
CA PRO A 390 -14.25 4.85 19.62
C PRO A 390 -12.78 5.20 19.40
N LEU A 391 -12.51 6.15 18.50
CA LEU A 391 -11.21 6.80 18.32
C LEU A 391 -11.24 8.13 19.06
N PRO A 392 -10.68 8.21 20.27
CA PRO A 392 -10.79 9.42 21.09
C PRO A 392 -10.13 10.63 20.41
N ALA A 393 -10.84 11.75 20.35
CA ALA A 393 -10.37 13.01 19.76
C ALA A 393 -9.86 12.89 18.32
N ALA A 394 -10.36 11.90 17.55
CA ALA A 394 -10.00 11.75 16.14
C ALA A 394 -10.53 12.92 15.32
N THR A 395 -9.63 13.51 14.51
CA THR A 395 -9.91 14.60 13.58
C THR A 395 -9.37 14.26 12.19
N GLY A 396 -9.73 15.06 11.19
CA GLY A 396 -9.37 14.79 9.81
C GLY A 396 -10.14 13.61 9.21
N TYR A 397 -9.49 12.85 8.33
CA TYR A 397 -10.03 11.62 7.72
C TYR A 397 -9.08 10.43 7.98
N PRO A 398 -9.58 9.20 8.05
CA PRO A 398 -8.70 8.05 8.26
C PRO A 398 -7.89 7.76 6.98
N VAL A 399 -6.61 7.48 7.17
CA VAL A 399 -5.67 7.19 6.06
C VAL A 399 -5.37 5.70 5.90
N GLY A 400 -5.82 4.86 6.82
CA GLY A 400 -5.70 3.42 6.73
C GLY A 400 -5.86 2.71 8.06
N VAL A 401 -6.13 1.42 7.95
CA VAL A 401 -6.14 0.45 9.04
C VAL A 401 -5.18 -0.67 8.66
N SER A 402 -4.32 -1.10 9.57
CA SER A 402 -3.35 -2.17 9.35
C SER A 402 -3.48 -3.25 10.43
N VAL A 403 -3.28 -4.51 10.04
CA VAL A 403 -3.45 -5.67 10.94
C VAL A 403 -2.12 -6.41 11.04
N GLY A 404 -1.53 -6.42 12.24
CA GLY A 404 -0.28 -7.13 12.54
C GLY A 404 -0.47 -8.64 12.70
N ILE A 405 0.63 -9.40 12.56
CA ILE A 405 0.60 -10.86 12.78
C ILE A 405 0.29 -11.23 14.23
N ASP A 406 0.50 -10.33 15.16
CA ASP A 406 0.16 -10.43 16.58
C ASP A 406 -1.30 -10.08 16.87
N ARG A 407 -2.12 -9.93 15.82
CA ARG A 407 -3.56 -9.60 15.85
C ARG A 407 -3.84 -8.18 16.38
N ARG A 408 -2.81 -7.33 16.54
CA ARG A 408 -3.00 -5.92 16.83
C ARG A 408 -3.47 -5.19 15.58
N VAL A 409 -4.28 -4.16 15.81
CA VAL A 409 -4.82 -3.31 14.76
C VAL A 409 -4.38 -1.89 15.00
N VAL A 410 -3.90 -1.23 13.95
CA VAL A 410 -3.49 0.18 14.01
C VAL A 410 -4.35 0.97 13.04
N ALA A 411 -4.95 2.06 13.53
CA ALA A 411 -5.69 3.02 12.72
C ALA A 411 -5.03 4.39 12.80
N CYS A 412 -4.99 5.12 11.68
CA CYS A 412 -4.39 6.45 11.61
C CYS A 412 -5.35 7.45 10.94
N THR A 413 -5.23 8.73 11.35
CA THR A 413 -5.93 9.84 10.71
C THR A 413 -4.96 10.79 10.00
N SER A 414 -5.48 11.58 9.06
CA SER A 414 -4.72 12.58 8.30
C SER A 414 -4.09 13.65 9.18
N ASP A 415 -4.70 13.95 10.34
CA ASP A 415 -4.18 14.91 11.31
C ASP A 415 -3.11 14.28 12.23
N GLY A 416 -2.62 13.09 11.86
CA GLY A 416 -1.50 12.45 12.50
C GLY A 416 -1.79 11.76 13.82
N GLN A 417 -3.06 11.47 14.13
CA GLN A 417 -3.40 10.63 15.26
C GLN A 417 -3.24 9.16 14.90
N VAL A 418 -2.66 8.38 15.79
CA VAL A 418 -2.38 6.95 15.63
C VAL A 418 -2.94 6.21 16.84
N TYR A 419 -3.75 5.19 16.59
CA TYR A 419 -4.44 4.39 17.58
C TYR A 419 -4.00 2.95 17.49
N GLY A 420 -3.45 2.40 18.57
CA GLY A 420 -3.03 1.01 18.65
C GLY A 420 -4.01 0.20 19.49
N PHE A 421 -4.58 -0.83 18.89
CA PHE A 421 -5.50 -1.78 19.54
C PHE A 421 -4.82 -3.13 19.66
N GLY A 422 -5.03 -3.79 20.82
CA GLY A 422 -4.61 -5.16 21.04
C GLY A 422 -5.80 -6.07 21.29
N PRO A 423 -5.64 -7.40 21.10
CA PRO A 423 -6.62 -8.37 21.53
C PRO A 423 -6.99 -8.19 23.02
N ALA A 424 -8.30 -8.22 23.34
CA ALA A 424 -8.83 -8.10 24.71
C ALA A 424 -9.00 -9.47 25.36
#